data_c7c0a251b1a8bf131a519c285ef3bf71
#
_entry.id   c7c0a251b1a8bf131a519c285ef3bf71
#
_cell.length_a   1.000
_cell.length_b   1.000
_cell.length_c   1.000
_cell.angle_alpha   90.00
_cell.angle_beta   90.00
_cell.angle_gamma   90.00
#
_symmetry.space_group_name_H-M   'P 1'
#
loop_
_entity.id
_entity.type
_entity.pdbx_description
1 polymer ?
#
loop_
_entity_poly.entity_id
_entity_poly.type
_entity_poly.pdbx_seq_one_letter_code
_entity_poly.pdbx_strand_id
1 'polypeptide(L)'
;EIGVRLVGSEMCIRDRCIGVPGDTLLIDSLFNVVDRSTQLGPDRKQLYTYPQTKEQQLDSLLSILSIGPNELMGQHEGKNVRSFSRYEYYLLDQAMNGKSWIQPLQQSLQEEAKPLIVPGKGKAVRVYPWNRTLLRNTLVLHEGKQAEIRNDTLYIEGRPSQHCYFTKDYYWMASNNSVNLSDSRLFGFVPQDHVIGKASRIWFSKTDHTGIFSGYRWERFFQPVK
;
A
#
# COMPACT_ATOMS: atom_id res chain seq x y z
N GLU A 1 -6.36 17.29 13.47
CA GLU A 1 -4.96 17.55 13.05
C GLU A 1 -4.26 16.20 12.87
N ILE A 2 -4.33 15.65 11.66
CA ILE A 2 -3.52 14.48 11.33
C ILE A 2 -2.17 15.04 10.91
N GLY A 3 -1.30 15.20 11.92
CA GLY A 3 0.10 15.49 11.67
C GLY A 3 0.71 14.31 10.93
N VAL A 4 0.92 14.44 9.64
CA VAL A 4 1.83 13.57 8.88
C VAL A 4 3.24 13.85 9.42
N ARG A 5 3.57 13.21 10.53
CA ARG A 5 4.89 13.26 11.12
C ARG A 5 5.73 12.15 10.47
N LEU A 6 6.21 12.44 9.28
CA LEU A 6 7.24 11.64 8.63
C LEU A 6 8.61 11.92 9.27
N VAL A 7 8.79 11.49 10.51
CA VAL A 7 10.10 11.40 11.15
C VAL A 7 10.11 10.16 12.02
N GLY A 8 10.50 9.08 11.43
CA GLY A 8 10.90 7.84 12.06
C GLY A 8 11.95 7.20 11.18
N SER A 9 12.89 6.50 11.74
CA SER A 9 14.13 6.00 11.13
C SER A 9 13.98 5.04 9.94
N GLU A 10 12.78 4.91 9.38
CA GLU A 10 12.51 4.08 8.21
C GLU A 10 11.71 4.86 7.16
N MET A 11 12.35 5.85 6.63
CA MET A 11 11.80 6.60 5.53
C MET A 11 12.01 5.87 4.21
N CYS A 12 11.30 4.78 4.00
CA CYS A 12 11.05 4.27 2.67
C CYS A 12 9.93 5.08 2.03
N ILE A 13 10.20 6.34 1.72
CA ILE A 13 9.37 7.12 0.80
C ILE A 13 9.58 6.51 -0.58
N ARG A 14 8.91 5.41 -0.85
CA ARG A 14 8.78 4.82 -2.19
C ARG A 14 7.33 4.64 -2.54
N ASP A 15 6.52 5.63 -2.21
CA ASP A 15 5.16 5.65 -2.69
C ASP A 15 5.20 5.89 -4.19
N ARG A 16 4.70 4.92 -4.93
CA ARG A 16 4.57 5.02 -6.39
C ARG A 16 3.17 5.49 -6.71
N CYS A 17 3.07 6.48 -7.57
CA CYS A 17 1.80 6.82 -8.19
C CYS A 17 1.45 5.71 -9.18
N ILE A 18 0.42 4.93 -8.87
CA ILE A 18 -0.08 3.82 -9.71
C ILE A 18 -1.38 4.16 -10.40
N GLY A 19 -2.02 5.26 -10.03
CA GLY A 19 -3.21 5.78 -10.69
C GLY A 19 -3.19 7.29 -10.74
N VAL A 20 -3.39 7.84 -11.93
CA VAL A 20 -3.49 9.30 -12.16
C VAL A 20 -4.95 9.70 -12.38
N PRO A 21 -5.29 11.00 -12.32
CA PRO A 21 -6.67 11.47 -12.45
C PRO A 21 -7.37 10.99 -13.70
N GLY A 22 -8.43 10.22 -13.54
CA GLY A 22 -9.23 9.64 -14.61
C GLY A 22 -8.88 8.20 -14.99
N ASP A 23 -7.83 7.62 -14.41
CA ASP A 23 -7.50 6.22 -14.61
C ASP A 23 -8.56 5.32 -13.98
N THR A 24 -8.71 4.12 -14.55
CA THR A 24 -9.50 3.05 -13.99
C THR A 24 -8.59 1.91 -13.59
N LEU A 25 -8.45 1.69 -12.29
CA LEU A 25 -7.68 0.60 -11.72
C LEU A 25 -8.60 -0.59 -11.44
N LEU A 26 -8.13 -1.80 -11.69
CA LEU A 26 -8.82 -3.00 -11.23
C LEU A 26 -8.30 -3.36 -9.84
N ILE A 27 -9.20 -3.42 -8.87
CA ILE A 27 -8.87 -3.66 -7.46
C ILE A 27 -9.61 -4.87 -6.91
N ASP A 28 -8.99 -5.55 -5.94
CA ASP A 28 -9.63 -6.56 -5.11
C ASP A 28 -10.39 -5.93 -3.93
N SER A 29 -11.00 -6.75 -3.07
CA SER A 29 -11.73 -6.30 -1.88
C SER A 29 -10.86 -5.58 -0.85
N LEU A 30 -9.55 -5.73 -0.91
CA LEU A 30 -8.56 -5.05 -0.06
C LEU A 30 -7.91 -3.85 -0.74
N PHE A 31 -8.48 -3.40 -1.85
CA PHE A 31 -7.94 -2.29 -2.64
C PHE A 31 -6.53 -2.52 -3.21
N ASN A 32 -6.08 -3.78 -3.32
CA ASN A 32 -4.87 -4.07 -4.08
C ASN A 32 -5.17 -4.01 -5.57
N VAL A 33 -4.28 -3.38 -6.33
CA VAL A 33 -4.42 -3.34 -7.80
C VAL A 33 -4.09 -4.70 -8.39
N VAL A 34 -5.04 -5.26 -9.14
CA VAL A 34 -4.98 -6.61 -9.71
C VAL A 34 -4.52 -6.59 -11.18
N ASP A 35 -4.38 -5.43 -11.79
CA ASP A 35 -4.00 -5.31 -13.19
C ASP A 35 -2.66 -6.00 -13.48
N ARG A 36 -2.72 -6.96 -14.44
CA ARG A 36 -1.56 -7.74 -14.88
C ARG A 36 -0.53 -6.93 -15.65
N SER A 37 -0.91 -5.76 -16.17
CA SER A 37 -0.05 -4.88 -16.96
C SER A 37 0.82 -3.97 -16.10
N THR A 38 0.38 -3.65 -14.89
CA THR A 38 1.15 -2.83 -13.96
C THR A 38 2.08 -3.73 -13.17
N GLN A 39 3.29 -3.90 -13.62
CA GLN A 39 4.37 -4.45 -12.80
C GLN A 39 4.65 -3.46 -11.65
N LEU A 40 3.83 -3.54 -10.62
CA LEU A 40 4.19 -3.02 -9.30
C LEU A 40 5.47 -3.78 -8.95
N GLY A 41 6.57 -3.09 -8.84
CA GLY A 41 7.93 -3.62 -8.84
C GLY A 41 8.18 -4.92 -8.08
N PRO A 42 9.38 -5.50 -8.20
CA PRO A 42 9.72 -6.84 -7.68
C PRO A 42 9.48 -7.01 -6.17
N ASP A 43 9.31 -5.92 -5.44
CA ASP A 43 9.26 -5.88 -3.98
C ASP A 43 7.83 -5.83 -3.40
N ARG A 44 6.80 -6.13 -4.19
CA ARG A 44 5.44 -6.20 -3.65
C ARG A 44 5.34 -7.33 -2.62
N LYS A 45 5.18 -6.97 -1.36
CA LYS A 45 4.94 -7.94 -0.29
C LYS A 45 3.52 -8.47 -0.37
N GLN A 46 3.37 -9.76 -0.11
CA GLN A 46 2.09 -10.46 0.00
C GLN A 46 1.92 -10.97 1.42
N LEU A 47 0.70 -11.26 1.83
CA LEU A 47 0.43 -11.82 3.15
C LEU A 47 0.64 -13.33 3.12
N TYR A 48 1.26 -13.81 4.18
CA TYR A 48 1.50 -15.24 4.42
C TYR A 48 1.07 -15.61 5.82
N THR A 49 0.55 -16.82 5.96
CA THR A 49 0.17 -17.40 7.25
C THR A 49 1.16 -18.48 7.66
N TYR A 50 1.36 -18.62 8.97
CA TYR A 50 2.20 -19.67 9.56
C TYR A 50 1.72 -20.02 10.97
N PRO A 51 2.03 -21.24 11.47
CA PRO A 51 1.65 -21.66 12.81
C PRO A 51 2.30 -20.77 13.88
N GLN A 52 1.53 -20.36 14.91
CA GLN A 52 2.04 -19.56 16.03
C GLN A 52 3.24 -20.19 16.73
N THR A 53 3.27 -21.52 16.81
CA THR A 53 4.37 -22.28 17.42
C THR A 53 5.71 -22.10 16.69
N LYS A 54 5.69 -21.55 15.47
CA LYS A 54 6.87 -21.33 14.63
C LYS A 54 7.40 -19.89 14.67
N GLU A 55 6.83 -19.03 15.50
CA GLU A 55 7.21 -17.60 15.60
C GLU A 55 8.72 -17.43 15.84
N GLN A 56 9.26 -18.03 16.89
CA GLN A 56 10.68 -17.92 17.24
C GLN A 56 11.60 -18.49 16.15
N GLN A 57 11.17 -19.58 15.50
CA GLN A 57 11.91 -20.18 14.42
C GLN A 57 11.93 -19.24 13.19
N LEU A 58 10.82 -18.57 12.90
CA LEU A 58 10.72 -17.59 11.84
C LEU A 58 11.63 -16.39 12.10
N ASP A 59 11.60 -15.82 13.31
CA ASP A 59 12.46 -14.70 13.68
C ASP A 59 13.95 -15.02 13.54
N SER A 60 14.33 -16.25 13.91
CA SER A 60 15.71 -16.73 13.72
C SER A 60 16.09 -16.82 12.24
N LEU A 61 15.18 -17.33 11.38
CA LEU A 61 15.41 -17.41 9.92
C LEU A 61 15.49 -16.02 9.30
N LEU A 62 14.62 -15.08 9.69
CA LEU A 62 14.66 -13.70 9.20
C LEU A 62 16.00 -13.04 9.54
N SER A 63 16.51 -13.24 10.74
CA SER A 63 17.81 -12.73 11.17
C SER A 63 18.97 -13.34 10.35
N ILE A 64 18.97 -14.66 10.17
CA ILE A 64 20.02 -15.39 9.41
C ILE A 64 20.04 -14.94 7.95
N LEU A 65 18.86 -14.76 7.35
CA LEU A 65 18.70 -14.37 5.94
C LEU A 65 18.83 -12.87 5.71
N SER A 66 19.07 -12.10 6.80
CA SER A 66 19.12 -10.61 6.75
C SER A 66 17.88 -10.00 6.10
N ILE A 67 16.72 -10.63 6.30
CA ILE A 67 15.44 -10.06 5.90
C ILE A 67 15.10 -8.98 6.91
N GLY A 68 14.85 -7.78 6.40
CA GLY A 68 14.62 -6.59 7.24
C GLY A 68 13.44 -6.73 8.19
N PRO A 69 13.18 -5.70 9.03
CA PRO A 69 12.11 -5.74 10.02
C PRO A 69 10.79 -6.18 9.41
N ASN A 70 10.18 -7.19 9.98
CA ASN A 70 8.94 -7.77 9.53
C ASN A 70 8.07 -8.04 10.76
N GLU A 71 7.07 -7.19 10.96
CA GLU A 71 6.21 -7.25 12.14
C GLU A 71 5.02 -8.20 11.92
N LEU A 72 4.54 -8.76 13.01
CA LEU A 72 3.31 -9.54 13.04
C LEU A 72 2.13 -8.62 12.71
N MET A 73 1.44 -8.91 11.61
CA MET A 73 0.30 -8.10 11.14
C MET A 73 -1.03 -8.47 11.79
N GLY A 74 -1.10 -9.63 12.44
CA GLY A 74 -2.30 -10.13 13.08
C GLY A 74 -2.42 -11.65 13.01
N GLN A 75 -3.64 -12.16 13.19
CA GLN A 75 -3.95 -13.58 13.14
C GLN A 75 -5.12 -13.85 12.20
N HIS A 76 -5.04 -14.96 11.49
CA HIS A 76 -6.10 -15.46 10.62
C HIS A 76 -6.26 -16.96 10.86
N GLU A 77 -7.47 -17.40 11.22
CA GLU A 77 -7.78 -18.81 11.52
C GLU A 77 -6.80 -19.48 12.50
N GLY A 78 -6.41 -18.76 13.56
CA GLY A 78 -5.48 -19.27 14.57
C GLY A 78 -4.01 -19.37 14.11
N LYS A 79 -3.68 -18.86 12.94
CA LYS A 79 -2.31 -18.73 12.42
C LYS A 79 -1.85 -17.28 12.46
N ASN A 80 -0.57 -17.07 12.65
CA ASN A 80 0.02 -15.75 12.57
C ASN A 80 0.15 -15.30 11.09
N VAL A 81 0.06 -13.98 10.85
CA VAL A 81 0.14 -13.37 9.52
C VAL A 81 1.30 -12.39 9.49
N ARG A 82 2.20 -12.56 8.53
CA ARG A 82 3.26 -11.60 8.19
C ARG A 82 3.30 -11.35 6.68
N SER A 83 3.95 -10.28 6.26
CA SER A 83 4.09 -9.95 4.84
C SER A 83 5.50 -10.22 4.34
N PHE A 84 5.61 -10.88 3.20
CA PHE A 84 6.87 -11.16 2.54
C PHE A 84 6.81 -10.78 1.06
N SER A 85 7.93 -10.30 0.51
CA SER A 85 8.10 -10.21 -0.93
C SER A 85 8.27 -11.62 -1.51
N ARG A 86 8.11 -11.76 -2.83
CA ARG A 86 8.35 -13.05 -3.50
C ARG A 86 9.78 -13.53 -3.28
N TYR A 87 10.74 -12.60 -3.26
CA TYR A 87 12.13 -12.91 -3.05
C TYR A 87 12.40 -13.35 -1.59
N GLU A 88 11.86 -12.63 -0.61
CA GLU A 88 11.96 -13.01 0.81
C GLU A 88 11.35 -14.39 1.06
N TYR A 89 10.17 -14.66 0.49
CA TYR A 89 9.53 -15.98 0.59
C TYR A 89 10.38 -17.08 -0.07
N TYR A 90 10.96 -16.80 -1.25
CA TYR A 90 11.86 -17.73 -1.91
C TYR A 90 13.08 -18.08 -1.03
N LEU A 91 13.71 -17.09 -0.39
CA LEU A 91 14.83 -17.33 0.53
C LEU A 91 14.42 -18.18 1.73
N LEU A 92 13.25 -17.88 2.32
CA LEU A 92 12.69 -18.66 3.43
C LEU A 92 12.40 -20.11 3.03
N ASP A 93 11.81 -20.33 1.85
CA ASP A 93 11.51 -21.67 1.34
C ASP A 93 12.79 -22.46 1.06
N GLN A 94 13.83 -21.85 0.48
CA GLN A 94 15.14 -22.44 0.30
C GLN A 94 15.80 -22.82 1.64
N ALA A 95 15.75 -21.94 2.63
CA ALA A 95 16.29 -22.21 3.97
C ALA A 95 15.56 -23.36 4.69
N MET A 96 14.31 -23.62 4.32
CA MET A 96 13.50 -24.73 4.81
C MET A 96 13.55 -25.97 3.91
N ASN A 97 14.45 -26.01 2.93
CA ASN A 97 14.62 -27.11 1.94
C ASN A 97 13.32 -27.47 1.21
N GLY A 98 12.54 -26.47 0.79
CA GLY A 98 11.27 -26.65 0.10
C GLY A 98 10.14 -27.24 0.96
N LYS A 99 10.35 -27.37 2.27
CA LYS A 99 9.34 -27.82 3.24
C LYS A 99 8.78 -26.66 4.05
N SER A 100 8.41 -25.58 3.33
CA SER A 100 7.92 -24.37 3.97
C SER A 100 6.57 -24.62 4.66
N TRP A 101 6.51 -24.29 5.94
CA TRP A 101 5.27 -24.20 6.72
C TRP A 101 4.63 -22.81 6.62
N ILE A 102 5.25 -21.89 5.87
CA ILE A 102 4.72 -20.59 5.52
C ILE A 102 3.86 -20.76 4.26
N GLN A 103 2.63 -20.34 4.31
CA GLN A 103 1.69 -20.48 3.19
C GLN A 103 1.19 -19.09 2.78
N PRO A 104 1.10 -18.79 1.50
CA PRO A 104 0.46 -17.56 1.07
C PRO A 104 -0.96 -17.54 1.61
N LEU A 105 -1.35 -16.43 2.21
CA LEU A 105 -2.74 -16.21 2.57
C LEU A 105 -3.50 -16.10 1.26
N GLN A 106 -4.04 -17.23 0.81
CA GLN A 106 -4.99 -17.26 -0.29
C GLN A 106 -6.26 -16.55 0.20
N GLN A 107 -6.28 -15.26 0.01
CA GLN A 107 -7.54 -14.58 -0.15
C GLN A 107 -8.14 -15.21 -1.40
N SER A 108 -9.33 -15.73 -1.28
CA SER A 108 -10.04 -16.35 -2.39
C SER A 108 -10.05 -15.35 -3.55
N LEU A 109 -9.13 -15.51 -4.49
CA LEU A 109 -8.94 -14.68 -5.68
C LEU A 109 -10.10 -14.86 -6.68
N GLN A 110 -11.26 -15.32 -6.23
CA GLN A 110 -12.50 -15.38 -6.98
C GLN A 110 -13.41 -14.18 -6.74
N GLU A 111 -12.99 -13.18 -5.96
CA GLU A 111 -13.70 -11.92 -5.97
C GLU A 111 -13.39 -11.20 -7.28
N GLU A 112 -14.42 -10.93 -8.06
CA GLU A 112 -14.33 -10.17 -9.29
C GLU A 112 -13.61 -8.86 -9.03
N ALA A 113 -12.54 -8.62 -9.79
CA ALA A 113 -11.82 -7.36 -9.73
C ALA A 113 -12.79 -6.21 -10.06
N LYS A 114 -12.84 -5.19 -9.19
CA LYS A 114 -13.77 -4.07 -9.30
C LYS A 114 -13.06 -2.85 -9.87
N PRO A 115 -13.69 -2.11 -10.80
CA PRO A 115 -13.09 -0.94 -11.41
C PRO A 115 -13.10 0.25 -10.44
N LEU A 116 -11.94 0.69 -9.96
CA LEU A 116 -11.75 1.91 -9.18
C LEU A 116 -11.36 3.05 -10.12
N ILE A 117 -12.23 4.03 -10.26
CA ILE A 117 -11.92 5.26 -11.00
C ILE A 117 -11.20 6.23 -10.07
N VAL A 118 -10.00 6.65 -10.46
CA VAL A 118 -9.25 7.70 -9.75
C VAL A 118 -9.89 9.06 -10.06
N PRO A 119 -10.37 9.82 -9.06
CA PRO A 119 -11.08 11.06 -9.33
C PRO A 119 -10.22 12.11 -10.04
N GLY A 120 -10.79 12.74 -11.05
CA GLY A 120 -10.22 13.90 -11.73
C GLY A 120 -11.13 15.12 -11.56
N LYS A 121 -10.53 16.30 -11.59
CA LYS A 121 -11.25 17.57 -11.46
C LYS A 121 -12.39 17.67 -12.49
N GLY A 122 -13.61 17.89 -11.99
CA GLY A 122 -14.81 18.05 -12.81
C GLY A 122 -15.34 16.75 -13.45
N LYS A 123 -14.67 15.61 -13.24
CA LYS A 123 -15.12 14.32 -13.77
C LYS A 123 -16.06 13.63 -12.78
N ALA A 124 -17.12 13.00 -13.32
CA ALA A 124 -18.06 12.23 -12.53
C ALA A 124 -17.46 10.86 -12.15
N VAL A 125 -17.56 10.48 -10.90
CA VAL A 125 -17.23 9.14 -10.41
C VAL A 125 -18.50 8.49 -9.91
N ARG A 126 -18.84 7.32 -10.47
CA ARG A 126 -20.03 6.59 -10.07
C ARG A 126 -19.86 5.95 -8.70
N VAL A 127 -20.91 6.05 -7.89
CA VAL A 127 -20.98 5.45 -6.55
C VAL A 127 -21.49 4.02 -6.66
N TYR A 128 -20.73 3.09 -6.09
CA TYR A 128 -21.09 1.68 -5.96
C TYR A 128 -21.07 1.29 -4.46
N PRO A 129 -21.72 0.20 -4.07
CA PRO A 129 -21.71 -0.25 -2.69
C PRO A 129 -20.29 -0.41 -2.09
N TRP A 130 -19.34 -0.85 -2.90
CA TRP A 130 -17.98 -1.12 -2.46
C TRP A 130 -17.07 0.13 -2.39
N ASN A 131 -17.34 1.21 -3.16
CA ASN A 131 -16.50 2.42 -3.17
C ASN A 131 -17.12 3.61 -2.40
N ARG A 132 -18.36 3.52 -1.94
CA ARG A 132 -19.08 4.65 -1.34
C ARG A 132 -18.40 5.21 -0.11
N THR A 133 -17.84 4.36 0.76
CA THR A 133 -17.11 4.79 1.96
C THR A 133 -15.84 5.56 1.58
N LEU A 134 -15.09 5.06 0.60
CA LEU A 134 -13.92 5.73 0.07
C LEU A 134 -14.26 7.11 -0.51
N LEU A 135 -15.29 7.18 -1.36
CA LEU A 135 -15.74 8.44 -1.96
C LEU A 135 -16.29 9.42 -0.91
N ARG A 136 -17.07 8.92 0.05
CA ARG A 136 -17.56 9.73 1.19
C ARG A 136 -16.39 10.33 1.96
N ASN A 137 -15.40 9.55 2.32
CA ASN A 137 -14.24 10.04 3.07
C ASN A 137 -13.45 11.07 2.26
N THR A 138 -13.23 10.84 0.97
CA THR A 138 -12.57 11.80 0.08
C THR A 138 -13.31 13.14 0.03
N LEU A 139 -14.65 13.12 -0.08
CA LEU A 139 -15.47 14.33 -0.09
C LEU A 139 -15.37 15.10 1.22
N VAL A 140 -15.42 14.40 2.36
CA VAL A 140 -15.39 15.05 3.68
C VAL A 140 -13.99 15.58 4.00
N LEU A 141 -12.94 14.76 3.79
CA LEU A 141 -11.59 15.09 4.23
C LEU A 141 -10.88 16.10 3.30
N HIS A 142 -11.15 16.02 1.99
CA HIS A 142 -10.37 16.78 1.01
C HIS A 142 -11.16 17.83 0.24
N GLU A 143 -12.49 17.66 0.14
CA GLU A 143 -13.36 18.62 -0.54
C GLU A 143 -14.15 19.51 0.43
N GLY A 144 -14.13 19.20 1.73
CA GLY A 144 -14.87 19.94 2.76
C GLY A 144 -16.38 19.84 2.62
N LYS A 145 -16.89 18.85 1.87
CA LYS A 145 -18.32 18.66 1.66
C LYS A 145 -18.95 17.85 2.79
N GLN A 146 -20.19 18.14 3.11
CA GLN A 146 -20.98 17.29 4.00
C GLN A 146 -21.41 16.04 3.23
N ALA A 147 -20.91 14.86 3.64
CA ALA A 147 -21.28 13.61 3.03
C ALA A 147 -21.48 12.52 4.09
N GLU A 148 -22.54 11.75 3.95
CA GLU A 148 -22.90 10.67 4.86
C GLU A 148 -23.51 9.49 4.12
N ILE A 149 -23.48 8.31 4.74
CA ILE A 149 -24.10 7.11 4.20
C ILE A 149 -25.30 6.77 5.09
N ARG A 150 -26.49 6.73 4.49
CA ARG A 150 -27.74 6.32 5.15
C ARG A 150 -28.41 5.23 4.30
N ASN A 151 -28.82 4.14 4.93
CA ASN A 151 -29.50 3.03 4.24
C ASN A 151 -28.82 2.66 2.90
N ASP A 152 -27.52 2.43 2.95
CA ASP A 152 -26.69 2.06 1.78
C ASP A 152 -26.62 3.11 0.66
N THR A 153 -27.11 4.32 0.87
CA THR A 153 -27.09 5.41 -0.09
C THR A 153 -26.16 6.52 0.37
N LEU A 154 -25.32 7.02 -0.53
CA LEU A 154 -24.47 8.19 -0.28
C LEU A 154 -25.28 9.46 -0.45
N TYR A 155 -25.31 10.29 0.58
CA TYR A 155 -25.88 11.64 0.56
C TYR A 155 -24.75 12.66 0.55
N ILE A 156 -24.84 13.63 -0.35
CA ILE A 156 -23.90 14.76 -0.48
C ILE A 156 -24.73 16.03 -0.32
N GLU A 157 -24.37 16.88 0.65
CA GLU A 157 -25.12 18.10 0.98
C GLU A 157 -26.63 17.80 1.20
N GLY A 158 -26.91 16.70 1.88
CA GLY A 158 -28.28 16.25 2.19
C GLY A 158 -29.05 15.63 1.02
N ARG A 159 -28.46 15.47 -0.18
CA ARG A 159 -29.11 14.88 -1.37
C ARG A 159 -28.55 13.51 -1.69
N PRO A 160 -29.38 12.50 -2.00
CA PRO A 160 -28.90 11.19 -2.43
C PRO A 160 -28.19 11.32 -3.77
N SER A 161 -27.01 10.73 -3.90
CA SER A 161 -26.14 10.90 -5.06
C SER A 161 -25.60 9.57 -5.55
N GLN A 162 -25.77 9.29 -6.85
CA GLN A 162 -25.19 8.15 -7.55
C GLN A 162 -23.83 8.49 -8.18
N HIS A 163 -23.46 9.75 -8.24
CA HIS A 163 -22.20 10.23 -8.79
C HIS A 163 -21.60 11.29 -7.87
N CYS A 164 -20.27 11.27 -7.77
CA CYS A 164 -19.49 12.27 -7.07
C CYS A 164 -18.73 13.14 -8.06
N TYR A 165 -18.63 14.43 -7.77
CA TYR A 165 -17.82 15.39 -8.52
C TYR A 165 -16.79 16.00 -7.58
N PHE A 166 -15.54 16.08 -8.05
CA PHE A 166 -14.41 16.56 -7.30
C PHE A 166 -13.88 17.87 -7.88
N THR A 167 -13.40 18.75 -7.01
CA THR A 167 -12.82 20.04 -7.41
C THR A 167 -11.33 19.97 -7.64
N LYS A 168 -10.69 18.87 -7.19
CA LYS A 168 -9.27 18.61 -7.28
C LYS A 168 -9.00 17.35 -8.12
N ASP A 169 -7.76 17.23 -8.58
CA ASP A 169 -7.22 15.99 -9.11
C ASP A 169 -6.71 15.10 -7.96
N TYR A 170 -6.86 13.79 -8.11
CA TYR A 170 -6.49 12.80 -7.13
C TYR A 170 -5.58 11.74 -7.71
N TYR A 171 -4.81 11.12 -6.86
CA TYR A 171 -3.87 10.06 -7.20
C TYR A 171 -4.09 8.84 -6.33
N TRP A 172 -3.77 7.67 -6.88
CA TRP A 172 -3.70 6.44 -6.10
C TRP A 172 -2.23 6.06 -5.90
N MET A 173 -1.79 6.09 -4.66
CA MET A 173 -0.41 5.85 -4.28
C MET A 173 -0.26 4.47 -3.65
N ALA A 174 0.79 3.73 -4.01
CA ALA A 174 1.11 2.47 -3.38
C ALA A 174 2.54 2.47 -2.85
N SER A 175 2.68 2.06 -1.60
CA SER A 175 3.96 1.85 -0.97
C SER A 175 4.51 0.46 -1.27
N ASN A 176 5.81 0.33 -1.44
CA ASN A 176 6.49 -0.95 -1.49
C ASN A 176 6.60 -1.61 -0.10
N ASN A 177 6.45 -0.81 0.95
CA ASN A 177 6.49 -1.31 2.32
C ASN A 177 5.07 -1.63 2.80
N SER A 178 4.69 -2.90 2.69
CA SER A 178 3.38 -3.39 3.14
C SER A 178 3.31 -3.62 4.66
N VAL A 179 4.39 -3.47 5.37
CA VAL A 179 4.43 -3.67 6.83
C VAL A 179 3.72 -2.51 7.55
N ASN A 180 3.93 -1.30 7.07
CA ASN A 180 3.15 -0.13 7.47
C ASN A 180 2.30 0.27 6.27
N LEU A 181 1.05 -0.13 6.24
CA LEU A 181 0.06 0.22 5.21
C LEU A 181 -0.22 1.73 5.22
N SER A 182 0.79 2.53 4.95
CA SER A 182 0.69 3.98 4.85
C SER A 182 0.57 4.40 3.39
N ASP A 183 -0.39 3.82 2.68
CA ASP A 183 -0.64 4.15 1.29
C ASP A 183 -2.16 4.29 1.00
N SER A 184 -2.54 4.48 -0.24
CA SER A 184 -3.94 4.71 -0.61
C SER A 184 -4.90 3.56 -0.23
N ARG A 185 -4.40 2.37 0.03
CA ARG A 185 -5.22 1.26 0.57
C ARG A 185 -5.74 1.57 1.98
N LEU A 186 -5.01 2.37 2.76
CA LEU A 186 -5.38 2.76 4.11
C LEU A 186 -6.12 4.12 4.15
N PHE A 187 -5.53 5.15 3.52
CA PHE A 187 -6.06 6.51 3.64
C PHE A 187 -6.86 6.99 2.42
N GLY A 188 -6.93 6.20 1.35
CA GLY A 188 -7.71 6.55 0.16
C GLY A 188 -6.95 7.40 -0.85
N PHE A 189 -7.70 8.19 -1.62
CA PHE A 189 -7.13 9.04 -2.65
C PHE A 189 -6.30 10.18 -2.08
N VAL A 190 -5.17 10.48 -2.73
CA VAL A 190 -4.28 11.59 -2.38
C VAL A 190 -4.58 12.78 -3.29
N PRO A 191 -5.02 13.92 -2.74
CA PRO A 191 -5.29 15.10 -3.56
C PRO A 191 -3.98 15.74 -4.06
N GLN A 192 -4.06 16.43 -5.20
CA GLN A 192 -2.91 17.03 -5.88
C GLN A 192 -2.12 17.99 -4.98
N ASP A 193 -2.80 18.74 -4.12
CA ASP A 193 -2.19 19.70 -3.20
C ASP A 193 -1.39 19.04 -2.05
N HIS A 194 -1.49 17.72 -1.87
CA HIS A 194 -0.66 16.95 -0.95
C HIS A 194 0.58 16.36 -1.65
N VAL A 195 0.68 16.43 -2.96
CA VAL A 195 1.83 15.93 -3.72
C VAL A 195 2.91 17.01 -3.75
N ILE A 196 4.00 16.81 -3.01
CA ILE A 196 5.11 17.75 -2.92
C ILE A 196 5.96 17.73 -4.20
N GLY A 197 6.15 16.55 -4.80
CA GLY A 197 6.94 16.41 -6.01
C GLY A 197 7.35 14.98 -6.31
N LYS A 198 8.11 14.81 -7.38
CA LYS A 198 8.65 13.52 -7.83
C LYS A 198 10.13 13.43 -7.45
N ALA A 199 10.52 12.35 -6.75
CA ALA A 199 11.91 12.06 -6.54
C ALA A 199 12.61 11.80 -7.89
N SER A 200 13.62 12.60 -8.23
CA SER A 200 14.32 12.50 -9.51
C SER A 200 15.73 11.93 -9.38
N ARG A 201 16.42 12.18 -8.28
CA ARG A 201 17.79 11.74 -8.04
C ARG A 201 18.02 11.32 -6.61
N ILE A 202 18.90 10.34 -6.43
CA ILE A 202 19.39 9.91 -5.14
C ILE A 202 20.56 10.80 -4.76
N TRP A 203 20.40 11.68 -3.78
CA TRP A 203 21.48 12.52 -3.31
C TRP A 203 22.53 11.74 -2.57
N PHE A 204 22.07 10.77 -1.75
CA PHE A 204 22.89 10.10 -0.76
C PHE A 204 22.22 8.77 -0.40
N SER A 205 23.02 7.73 -0.24
CA SER A 205 22.57 6.39 0.17
C SER A 205 23.56 5.79 1.17
N LYS A 206 23.03 5.28 2.28
CA LYS A 206 23.80 4.66 3.35
C LYS A 206 23.12 3.35 3.78
N THR A 207 23.92 2.39 4.21
CA THR A 207 23.42 1.13 4.82
C THR A 207 23.09 1.41 6.30
N ASP A 208 21.98 0.86 6.80
CA ASP A 208 21.61 0.94 8.20
C ASP A 208 22.65 0.23 9.09
N HIS A 209 22.72 0.67 10.35
CA HIS A 209 23.61 0.11 11.39
C HIS A 209 25.11 0.32 11.17
N THR A 210 25.54 1.23 10.33
CA THR A 210 26.95 1.59 10.15
C THR A 210 27.27 2.89 10.87
N GLY A 211 28.52 3.04 11.35
CA GLY A 211 28.99 4.26 11.99
C GLY A 211 28.85 5.51 11.11
N ILE A 212 29.01 6.71 11.69
CA ILE A 212 28.76 7.99 10.99
C ILE A 212 29.56 8.12 9.68
N PHE A 213 30.78 7.55 9.64
CA PHE A 213 31.72 7.66 8.51
C PHE A 213 31.81 6.40 7.63
N SER A 214 30.95 5.38 7.83
CA SER A 214 30.99 4.10 7.11
C SER A 214 29.64 3.72 6.53
N GLY A 215 29.62 2.80 5.56
CA GLY A 215 28.41 2.24 4.96
C GLY A 215 27.78 3.09 3.84
N TYR A 216 28.52 4.04 3.29
CA TYR A 216 28.04 4.81 2.14
C TYR A 216 28.03 3.95 0.87
N ARG A 217 26.92 4.00 0.15
CA ARG A 217 26.76 3.35 -1.15
C ARG A 217 27.07 4.35 -2.27
N TRP A 218 28.36 4.58 -2.50
CA TRP A 218 28.84 5.60 -3.43
C TRP A 218 28.33 5.41 -4.86
N GLU A 219 28.09 4.17 -5.28
CA GLU A 219 27.55 3.82 -6.58
C GLU A 219 26.13 4.31 -6.82
N ARG A 220 25.40 4.69 -5.75
CA ARG A 220 24.03 5.20 -5.80
C ARG A 220 23.93 6.71 -5.75
N PHE A 221 25.03 7.39 -5.42
CA PHE A 221 25.01 8.85 -5.36
C PHE A 221 24.75 9.47 -6.73
N PHE A 222 23.88 10.48 -6.74
CA PHE A 222 23.44 11.22 -7.92
C PHE A 222 22.79 10.39 -9.03
N GLN A 223 22.51 9.12 -8.77
CA GLN A 223 21.79 8.27 -9.71
C GLN A 223 20.32 8.69 -9.82
N PRO A 224 19.73 8.57 -11.03
CA PRO A 224 18.31 8.81 -11.20
C PRO A 224 17.50 7.75 -10.43
N VAL A 225 16.39 8.18 -9.86
CA VAL A 225 15.39 7.25 -9.29
C VAL A 225 14.64 6.63 -10.47
N LYS A 226 14.73 5.30 -10.58
CA LYS A 226 14.03 4.51 -11.59
C LYS A 226 12.66 4.06 -11.10
#